data_e79399d5742d252a0af9d52fbc92e533
#
_entry.id   e79399d5742d252a0af9d52fbc92e533
#
_cell.length_a   1.000
_cell.length_b   1.000
_cell.length_c   1.000
_cell.angle_alpha   90.00
_cell.angle_beta   90.00
_cell.angle_gamma   90.00
#
_symmetry.space_group_name_H-M   'P 1'
#
loop_
_entity.id
_entity.type
_entity.pdbx_description
1 polymer ?
#
loop_
_entity_poly.entity_id
_entity_poly.type
_entity_poly.pdbx_seq_one_letter_code
_entity_poly.pdbx_strand_id
1 'polypeptide(L)'
;MSRTSGCERSGAITRGIGASPAKESYLRGEKIIAAAKQTGAEAIHPGYGFLSENADFAQAVIDAGLIWVGPKPDSIRAMGLKDAAKKLMAEAGVPTTPGYLGEDQSEERLQKEADAIGYPVLIKAVAGGGGKGMRK
;
A
#
# COMPACT_ATOMS: atom_id res chain seq x y z
N MET A 1 36.04 3.00 0.62
CA MET A 1 36.03 1.79 -0.21
C MET A 1 34.79 0.95 0.19
N SER A 2 33.74 1.02 -0.59
CA SER A 2 32.49 0.30 -0.36
C SER A 2 32.61 -1.10 -0.92
N ARG A 3 32.48 -2.12 -0.08
CA ARG A 3 32.44 -3.52 -0.52
C ARG A 3 31.10 -3.80 -1.19
N THR A 4 31.13 -4.00 -2.49
CA THR A 4 30.03 -4.61 -3.23
C THR A 4 30.04 -6.10 -2.95
N SER A 5 29.15 -6.59 -2.07
CA SER A 5 28.91 -8.03 -1.95
C SER A 5 28.05 -8.46 -3.15
N GLY A 6 28.70 -8.97 -4.18
CA GLY A 6 28.01 -9.57 -5.32
C GLY A 6 27.38 -10.90 -4.94
N CYS A 7 26.07 -11.01 -5.10
CA CYS A 7 25.41 -12.30 -5.20
C CYS A 7 25.22 -12.61 -6.69
N GLU A 8 26.23 -13.25 -7.28
CA GLU A 8 26.18 -13.73 -8.67
C GLU A 8 25.43 -15.06 -8.77
N ARG A 9 24.07 -14.99 -8.71
CA ARG A 9 23.24 -16.11 -9.20
C ARG A 9 22.03 -15.55 -9.91
N SER A 10 22.15 -15.12 -11.13
CA SER A 10 21.09 -14.74 -12.07
C SER A 10 21.27 -13.41 -12.79
N GLY A 11 22.47 -12.86 -12.84
CA GLY A 11 22.70 -11.53 -13.44
C GLY A 11 22.09 -10.37 -12.62
N ALA A 12 21.69 -10.63 -11.38
CA ALA A 12 21.12 -9.60 -10.51
C ALA A 12 22.21 -8.62 -10.04
N ILE A 13 21.94 -7.33 -10.17
CA ILE A 13 22.79 -6.25 -9.66
C ILE A 13 22.20 -5.76 -8.35
N THR A 14 23.00 -5.76 -7.27
CA THR A 14 22.60 -5.20 -5.98
C THR A 14 23.19 -3.81 -5.80
N ARG A 15 22.36 -2.84 -5.43
CA ARG A 15 22.77 -1.46 -5.13
C ARG A 15 22.38 -1.06 -3.72
N GLY A 16 23.31 -0.48 -2.98
CA GLY A 16 23.02 0.16 -1.70
C GLY A 16 22.33 1.50 -1.91
N ILE A 17 21.21 1.73 -1.20
CA ILE A 17 20.40 2.95 -1.30
C ILE A 17 20.43 3.80 -0.03
N GLY A 18 21.25 3.45 0.94
CA GLY A 18 21.41 4.21 2.18
C GLY A 18 21.63 3.35 3.41
N ALA A 19 21.46 3.95 4.59
CA ALA A 19 21.59 3.27 5.87
C ALA A 19 20.46 2.27 6.10
N SER A 20 20.62 1.36 7.09
CA SER A 20 19.65 0.30 7.38
C SER A 20 18.25 0.78 7.78
N PRO A 21 18.04 1.93 8.50
CA PRO A 21 16.71 2.38 8.83
C PRO A 21 15.86 2.64 7.58
N ALA A 22 14.63 2.10 7.57
CA ALA A 22 13.69 2.17 6.44
C ALA A 22 13.48 3.59 5.90
N LYS A 23 13.29 4.55 6.82
CA LYS A 23 13.09 5.97 6.49
C LYS A 23 14.31 6.65 5.86
N GLU A 24 15.47 6.03 5.88
CA GLU A 24 16.72 6.53 5.31
C GLU A 24 17.11 5.79 4.01
N SER A 25 16.42 4.72 3.69
CA SER A 25 16.71 3.84 2.55
C SER A 25 15.45 3.49 1.73
N TYR A 26 14.84 2.34 1.99
CA TYR A 26 13.81 1.78 1.12
C TYR A 26 12.42 2.42 1.23
N LEU A 27 12.19 3.35 2.16
CA LEU A 27 11.04 4.24 2.16
C LEU A 27 11.31 5.59 1.48
N ARG A 28 12.51 5.79 0.94
CA ARG A 28 12.90 6.98 0.19
C ARG A 28 12.75 6.71 -1.30
N GLY A 29 11.56 6.99 -1.85
CA GLY A 29 11.23 6.73 -3.25
C GLY A 29 12.21 7.37 -4.24
N GLU A 30 12.69 8.58 -3.95
CA GLU A 30 13.68 9.27 -4.77
C GLU A 30 15.01 8.53 -4.89
N LYS A 31 15.44 7.82 -3.84
CA LYS A 31 16.67 7.02 -3.89
C LYS A 31 16.49 5.76 -4.74
N ILE A 32 15.32 5.16 -4.68
CA ILE A 32 14.98 3.99 -5.51
C ILE A 32 14.96 4.39 -6.99
N ILE A 33 14.31 5.50 -7.32
CA ILE A 33 14.26 6.02 -8.69
C ILE A 33 15.67 6.38 -9.19
N ALA A 34 16.49 7.03 -8.36
CA ALA A 34 17.85 7.36 -8.70
C ALA A 34 18.71 6.09 -8.95
N ALA A 35 18.57 5.06 -8.12
CA ALA A 35 19.25 3.77 -8.31
C ALA A 35 18.80 3.07 -9.60
N ALA A 36 17.51 3.09 -9.92
CA ALA A 36 16.97 2.54 -11.17
C ALA A 36 17.63 3.23 -12.39
N LYS A 37 17.66 4.57 -12.40
CA LYS A 37 18.29 5.34 -13.48
C LYS A 37 19.80 5.07 -13.59
N GLN A 38 20.51 4.96 -12.47
CA GLN A 38 21.95 4.67 -12.46
C GLN A 38 22.29 3.26 -12.98
N THR A 39 21.37 2.31 -12.82
CA THR A 39 21.56 0.92 -13.28
C THR A 39 21.04 0.67 -14.68
N GLY A 40 20.40 1.68 -15.31
CA GLY A 40 19.76 1.52 -16.62
C GLY A 40 18.47 0.70 -16.58
N ALA A 41 17.84 0.56 -15.40
CA ALA A 41 16.57 -0.12 -15.28
C ALA A 41 15.47 0.69 -15.99
N GLU A 42 14.61 0.00 -16.73
CA GLU A 42 13.51 0.62 -17.48
C GLU A 42 12.20 0.60 -16.69
N ALA A 43 12.10 -0.25 -15.66
CA ALA A 43 10.89 -0.48 -14.89
C ALA A 43 11.18 -0.64 -13.40
N ILE A 44 10.18 -0.33 -12.56
CA ILE A 44 10.20 -0.61 -11.13
C ILE A 44 8.99 -1.47 -10.78
N HIS A 45 9.25 -2.66 -10.21
CA HIS A 45 8.25 -3.50 -9.56
C HIS A 45 8.34 -3.27 -8.05
N PRO A 46 7.28 -2.80 -7.37
CA PRO A 46 7.36 -2.41 -5.96
C PRO A 46 7.36 -3.57 -4.96
N GLY A 47 7.17 -4.81 -5.43
CA GLY A 47 6.94 -5.93 -4.54
C GLY A 47 5.59 -5.83 -3.81
N TYR A 48 5.59 -6.06 -2.51
CA TYR A 48 4.42 -5.88 -1.63
C TYR A 48 4.83 -5.18 -0.33
N GLY A 49 3.87 -4.50 0.31
CA GLY A 49 4.14 -3.67 1.49
C GLY A 49 4.92 -2.40 1.16
N PHE A 50 5.35 -1.67 2.18
CA PHE A 50 6.15 -0.46 2.07
C PHE A 50 5.59 0.54 1.04
N LEU A 51 6.32 0.80 -0.06
CA LEU A 51 5.91 1.76 -1.10
C LEU A 51 4.97 1.16 -2.16
N SER A 52 4.64 -0.13 -2.11
CA SER A 52 3.75 -0.76 -3.10
C SER A 52 2.33 -0.21 -3.09
N GLU A 53 1.89 0.32 -1.95
CA GLU A 53 0.58 0.94 -1.76
C GLU A 53 0.66 2.49 -1.70
N ASN A 54 1.80 3.05 -2.12
CA ASN A 54 2.01 4.49 -2.15
C ASN A 54 1.79 5.04 -3.55
N ALA A 55 0.65 5.72 -3.73
CA ALA A 55 0.26 6.29 -5.02
C ALA A 55 1.21 7.40 -5.50
N ASP A 56 1.78 8.18 -4.59
CA ASP A 56 2.69 9.27 -4.94
C ASP A 56 4.05 8.73 -5.40
N PHE A 57 4.51 7.63 -4.81
CA PHE A 57 5.69 6.92 -5.32
C PHE A 57 5.44 6.33 -6.71
N ALA A 58 4.29 5.69 -6.92
CA ALA A 58 3.92 5.16 -8.23
C ALA A 58 3.89 6.26 -9.30
N GLN A 59 3.31 7.42 -8.97
CA GLN A 59 3.30 8.59 -9.85
C GLN A 59 4.72 9.11 -10.12
N ALA A 60 5.55 9.24 -9.07
CA ALA A 60 6.92 9.71 -9.21
C ALA A 60 7.78 8.79 -10.11
N VAL A 61 7.55 7.49 -10.09
CA VAL A 61 8.20 6.53 -11.01
C VAL A 61 7.81 6.81 -12.46
N ILE A 62 6.51 7.02 -12.71
CA ILE A 62 5.98 7.34 -14.05
C ILE A 62 6.54 8.69 -14.53
N ASP A 63 6.52 9.72 -13.69
CA ASP A 63 7.01 11.06 -14.00
C ASP A 63 8.53 11.07 -14.26
N ALA A 64 9.26 10.12 -13.66
CA ALA A 64 10.67 9.93 -13.92
C ALA A 64 10.97 9.23 -15.27
N GLY A 65 9.94 8.87 -16.04
CA GLY A 65 10.06 8.18 -17.33
C GLY A 65 10.32 6.67 -17.19
N LEU A 66 10.07 6.08 -16.02
CA LEU A 66 10.20 4.65 -15.79
C LEU A 66 8.84 3.95 -15.85
N ILE A 67 8.83 2.69 -16.23
CA ILE A 67 7.62 1.88 -16.24
C ILE A 67 7.29 1.45 -14.79
N TRP A 68 6.10 1.81 -14.32
CA TRP A 68 5.57 1.31 -13.07
C TRP A 68 4.89 -0.05 -13.29
N VAL A 69 5.41 -1.11 -12.66
CA VAL A 69 4.84 -2.46 -12.74
C VAL A 69 3.90 -2.68 -11.56
N GLY A 70 2.69 -2.14 -11.65
CA GLY A 70 1.70 -2.19 -10.58
C GLY A 70 0.39 -1.50 -10.97
N PRO A 71 -0.57 -1.37 -10.04
CA PRO A 71 -1.81 -0.66 -10.27
C PRO A 71 -1.56 0.82 -10.57
N LYS A 72 -2.46 1.46 -11.30
CA LYS A 72 -2.39 2.92 -11.54
C LYS A 72 -2.43 3.69 -10.21
N PRO A 73 -1.75 4.85 -10.10
CA PRO A 73 -1.76 5.66 -8.89
C PRO A 73 -3.18 5.96 -8.36
N ASP A 74 -4.13 6.26 -9.25
CA ASP A 74 -5.52 6.52 -8.86
C ASP A 74 -6.22 5.28 -8.31
N SER A 75 -5.92 4.10 -8.84
CA SER A 75 -6.42 2.84 -8.29
C SER A 75 -5.86 2.57 -6.89
N ILE A 76 -4.58 2.89 -6.67
CA ILE A 76 -3.96 2.77 -5.33
C ILE A 76 -4.65 3.72 -4.35
N ARG A 77 -4.92 4.98 -4.75
CA ARG A 77 -5.63 5.95 -3.90
C ARG A 77 -7.05 5.49 -3.60
N ALA A 78 -7.80 5.06 -4.62
CA ALA A 78 -9.17 4.60 -4.46
C ALA A 78 -9.30 3.39 -3.52
N MET A 79 -8.32 2.49 -3.54
CA MET A 79 -8.30 1.28 -2.70
C MET A 79 -7.57 1.47 -1.36
N GLY A 80 -6.93 2.62 -1.14
CA GLY A 80 -6.12 2.88 0.05
C GLY A 80 -6.93 3.03 1.34
N LEU A 81 -8.17 3.49 1.25
CA LEU A 81 -9.10 3.60 2.37
C LEU A 81 -10.11 2.45 2.31
N LYS A 82 -10.21 1.67 3.39
CA LYS A 82 -11.02 0.44 3.42
C LYS A 82 -12.51 0.68 3.21
N ASP A 83 -13.03 1.78 3.73
CA ASP A 83 -14.43 2.20 3.57
C ASP A 83 -14.72 2.62 2.13
N ALA A 84 -13.89 3.49 1.56
CA ALA A 84 -14.00 3.91 0.17
C ALA A 84 -13.84 2.73 -0.80
N ALA A 85 -12.89 1.82 -0.54
CA ALA A 85 -12.69 0.62 -1.33
C ALA A 85 -13.92 -0.31 -1.30
N LYS A 86 -14.52 -0.54 -0.12
CA LYS A 86 -15.73 -1.35 -0.01
C LYS A 86 -16.91 -0.74 -0.75
N LYS A 87 -17.09 0.58 -0.66
CA LYS A 87 -18.15 1.30 -1.37
C LYS A 87 -17.97 1.14 -2.88
N LEU A 88 -16.76 1.38 -3.38
CA LEU A 88 -16.42 1.22 -4.80
C LEU A 88 -16.68 -0.21 -5.30
N MET A 89 -16.30 -1.22 -4.51
CA MET A 89 -16.55 -2.62 -4.86
C MET A 89 -18.03 -2.96 -4.86
N ALA A 90 -18.80 -2.46 -3.90
CA ALA A 90 -20.25 -2.67 -3.85
C ALA A 90 -20.93 -2.02 -5.06
N GLU A 91 -20.55 -0.81 -5.45
CA GLU A 91 -21.07 -0.12 -6.65
C GLU A 91 -20.72 -0.88 -7.95
N ALA A 92 -19.58 -1.55 -7.98
CA ALA A 92 -19.17 -2.42 -9.09
C ALA A 92 -19.80 -3.81 -9.07
N GLY A 93 -20.69 -4.11 -8.11
CA GLY A 93 -21.35 -5.42 -7.99
C GLY A 93 -20.42 -6.53 -7.46
N VAL A 94 -19.27 -6.20 -6.89
CA VAL A 94 -18.36 -7.15 -6.29
C VAL A 94 -18.81 -7.47 -4.86
N PRO A 95 -19.02 -8.74 -4.49
CA PRO A 95 -19.40 -9.11 -3.13
C PRO A 95 -18.37 -8.65 -2.11
N THR A 96 -18.82 -7.97 -1.07
CA THR A 96 -17.97 -7.54 0.05
C THR A 96 -18.51 -8.10 1.37
N THR A 97 -17.62 -8.28 2.35
CA THR A 97 -18.03 -8.67 3.70
C THR A 97 -19.02 -7.63 4.25
N PRO A 98 -20.18 -8.03 4.82
CA PRO A 98 -21.10 -7.10 5.44
C PRO A 98 -20.40 -6.20 6.46
N GLY A 99 -20.85 -4.95 6.56
CA GLY A 99 -20.26 -4.01 7.51
C GLY A 99 -20.82 -2.61 7.33
N TYR A 100 -20.79 -1.83 8.40
CA TYR A 100 -21.21 -0.44 8.42
C TYR A 100 -20.04 0.48 8.06
N LEU A 101 -20.28 1.42 7.16
CA LEU A 101 -19.30 2.38 6.62
C LEU A 101 -19.82 3.83 6.70
N GLY A 102 -20.85 4.07 7.50
CA GLY A 102 -21.46 5.39 7.64
C GLY A 102 -20.63 6.35 8.50
N GLU A 103 -20.93 7.64 8.38
CA GLU A 103 -20.26 8.70 9.13
C GLU A 103 -20.69 8.77 10.60
N ASP A 104 -21.92 8.34 10.90
CA ASP A 104 -22.44 8.31 12.26
C ASP A 104 -21.78 7.18 13.06
N GLN A 105 -20.88 7.55 13.95
CA GLN A 105 -20.11 6.66 14.80
C GLN A 105 -20.61 6.64 16.25
N SER A 106 -21.85 7.08 16.49
CA SER A 106 -22.48 7.00 17.83
C SER A 106 -22.61 5.53 18.28
N GLU A 107 -22.53 5.32 19.60
CA GLU A 107 -22.63 3.96 20.17
C GLU A 107 -23.95 3.30 19.79
N GLU A 108 -25.06 4.07 19.83
CA GLU A 108 -26.40 3.60 19.48
C GLU A 108 -26.47 3.14 18.01
N ARG A 109 -25.85 3.92 17.11
CA ARG A 109 -25.79 3.56 15.69
C ARG A 109 -24.95 2.33 15.46
N LEU A 110 -23.77 2.27 16.04
CA LEU A 110 -22.88 1.12 15.90
C LEU A 110 -23.49 -0.15 16.49
N GLN A 111 -24.18 -0.06 17.62
CA GLN A 111 -24.91 -1.19 18.22
C GLN A 111 -25.99 -1.71 17.28
N LYS A 112 -26.82 -0.81 16.74
CA LYS A 112 -27.89 -1.18 15.80
C LYS A 112 -27.36 -1.88 14.54
N GLU A 113 -26.25 -1.39 14.00
CA GLU A 113 -25.60 -1.99 12.83
C GLU A 113 -24.97 -3.34 13.16
N ALA A 114 -24.36 -3.48 14.34
CA ALA A 114 -23.82 -4.74 14.81
C ALA A 114 -24.90 -5.82 14.98
N ASP A 115 -26.06 -5.43 15.54
CA ASP A 115 -27.23 -6.32 15.69
C ASP A 115 -27.78 -6.75 14.33
N ALA A 116 -27.79 -5.85 13.35
CA ALA A 116 -28.23 -6.14 11.98
C ALA A 116 -27.29 -7.06 11.21
N ILE A 117 -25.98 -6.92 11.42
CA ILE A 117 -24.93 -7.75 10.79
C ILE A 117 -24.89 -9.14 11.44
N GLY A 118 -25.13 -9.23 12.73
CA GLY A 118 -25.01 -10.43 13.56
C GLY A 118 -23.61 -10.62 14.16
N TYR A 119 -23.60 -11.16 15.36
CA TYR A 119 -22.35 -11.40 16.12
C TYR A 119 -21.68 -12.72 15.74
N PRO A 120 -20.32 -12.79 15.83
CA PRO A 120 -19.38 -11.75 16.32
C PRO A 120 -19.10 -10.66 15.28
N VAL A 121 -18.98 -9.41 15.72
CA VAL A 121 -18.60 -8.27 14.88
C VAL A 121 -17.19 -7.80 15.21
N LEU A 122 -16.54 -7.14 14.25
CA LEU A 122 -15.21 -6.59 14.39
C LEU A 122 -15.21 -5.09 14.09
N ILE A 123 -14.90 -4.30 15.10
CA ILE A 123 -14.70 -2.85 14.95
C ILE A 123 -13.27 -2.60 14.50
N LYS A 124 -13.10 -1.85 13.41
CA LYS A 124 -11.80 -1.56 12.80
C LYS A 124 -11.60 -0.06 12.67
N ALA A 125 -10.39 0.40 12.96
CA ALA A 125 -9.99 1.76 12.59
C ALA A 125 -10.00 1.93 11.06
N VAL A 126 -10.40 3.10 10.58
CA VAL A 126 -10.44 3.45 9.14
C VAL A 126 -9.05 3.36 8.54
N ALA A 127 -8.05 3.95 9.21
CA ALA A 127 -6.64 3.86 8.84
C ALA A 127 -5.91 2.91 9.80
N GLY A 128 -5.40 1.81 9.30
CA GLY A 128 -4.65 0.85 10.09
C GLY A 128 -4.43 -0.47 9.36
N GLY A 129 -3.39 -1.18 9.71
CA GLY A 129 -3.02 -2.48 9.15
C GLY A 129 -2.54 -3.44 10.23
N GLY A 130 -2.46 -4.74 9.89
CA GLY A 130 -1.92 -5.76 10.78
C GLY A 130 -2.71 -5.96 12.09
N GLY A 131 -4.01 -5.66 12.10
CA GLY A 131 -4.88 -5.83 13.29
C GLY A 131 -4.78 -4.70 14.32
N LYS A 132 -3.94 -3.70 14.12
CA LYS A 132 -3.87 -2.52 15.00
C LYS A 132 -5.17 -1.72 14.95
N GLY A 133 -5.70 -1.36 16.13
CA GLY A 133 -6.97 -0.64 16.24
C GLY A 133 -8.22 -1.48 15.97
N MET A 134 -8.11 -2.80 16.04
CA MET A 134 -9.28 -3.71 15.96
C MET A 134 -9.76 -4.08 17.35
N ARG A 135 -11.11 -4.22 17.50
CA ARG A 135 -11.80 -4.72 18.70
C ARG A 135 -12.89 -5.69 18.24
N LYS A 136 -13.05 -6.76 19.03
CA LYS A 136 -14.09 -7.78 18.86
C LYS A 136 -15.13 -7.62 19.95
#